data_44d938971689a95b9b32e2b6f748eab1
#
_entry.id   44d938971689a95b9b32e2b6f748eab1
#
_cell.length_a   1.000
_cell.length_b   1.000
_cell.length_c   1.000
_cell.angle_alpha   90.00
_cell.angle_beta   90.00
_cell.angle_gamma   90.00
#
_symmetry.space_group_name_H-M   'P 1'
#
loop_
_entity.id
_entity.type
_entity.pdbx_description
1 polymer ?
#
loop_
_entity_poly.entity_id
_entity_poly.type
_entity_poly.pdbx_seq_one_letter_code
_entity_poly.pdbx_strand_id
1 'polypeptide(L)'
;MDCLTLKKSNCKNCYKCIRHCPVKSIRFSGNQAYIIGNECILCGQCFVVCPQDAKQIVDETEKVKVLLQSSDPVIVSLAPSFIANYEGVGINAMREALKKLGFFDAEETAVGATIVKTEYEHMIDSDTRDIIISSCCHSINLLIQKYFPAELPFLANVLSPMQAHCKDIKHRYPNAKTVFIGPCVAKKDEAQYYEGIVDAVLTFDELTSWFKSAGIELARETDSDEHSRARFFPTTGGILKTMAQDNPKYTYMAIDGVENCMAALKDIENGKIHNCFIEMSACSGSCIGGPVMEKFHRAPVKDYMAVAQFAGDKDFEVDQPDSYELQKNFT
;
A
#
# COMPACT_ATOMS: atom_id res chain seq x y z
N MET A 1 11.69 11.80 3.91
CA MET A 1 10.25 12.10 3.67
C MET A 1 10.02 13.07 2.49
N ASP A 2 10.56 12.80 1.34
CA ASP A 2 10.43 13.72 0.18
C ASP A 2 9.46 13.21 -0.89
N CYS A 3 8.55 12.27 -0.50
CA CYS A 3 7.61 11.62 -1.44
C CYS A 3 6.51 12.55 -1.97
N LEU A 4 6.23 13.65 -1.27
CA LEU A 4 5.24 14.66 -1.65
C LEU A 4 5.89 16.04 -1.73
N THR A 5 5.83 16.67 -2.89
CA THR A 5 6.42 17.98 -3.16
C THR A 5 5.36 19.05 -3.45
N LEU A 6 5.79 20.31 -3.46
CA LEU A 6 4.97 21.45 -3.84
C LEU A 6 5.51 22.09 -5.13
N LYS A 7 4.71 22.05 -6.20
CA LYS A 7 4.95 22.89 -7.38
C LYS A 7 4.47 24.30 -7.09
N LYS A 8 5.39 25.15 -6.69
CA LYS A 8 5.14 26.51 -6.18
C LYS A 8 4.31 27.37 -7.14
N SER A 9 4.61 27.31 -8.44
CA SER A 9 3.92 28.07 -9.49
C SER A 9 2.41 27.77 -9.57
N ASN A 10 1.97 26.58 -9.15
CA ASN A 10 0.58 26.16 -9.24
C ASN A 10 -0.24 26.53 -8.01
N CYS A 11 0.37 26.76 -6.85
CA CYS A 11 -0.35 27.04 -5.62
C CYS A 11 -1.06 28.41 -5.69
N LYS A 12 -2.38 28.43 -5.51
CA LYS A 12 -3.23 29.64 -5.49
C LYS A 12 -3.78 29.98 -4.10
N ASN A 13 -3.17 29.46 -3.06
CA ASN A 13 -3.50 29.76 -1.66
C ASN A 13 -4.96 29.50 -1.26
N CYS A 14 -5.60 28.48 -1.83
CA CYS A 14 -7.00 28.17 -1.56
C CYS A 14 -7.23 27.46 -0.20
N TYR A 15 -6.18 27.11 0.52
CA TYR A 15 -6.19 26.43 1.82
C TYR A 15 -6.89 25.07 1.84
N LYS A 16 -7.29 24.49 0.69
CA LYS A 16 -8.04 23.24 0.66
C LYS A 16 -7.25 22.09 1.26
N CYS A 17 -5.94 21.96 0.93
CA CYS A 17 -5.06 20.94 1.50
C CYS A 17 -4.89 21.07 3.03
N ILE A 18 -4.84 22.29 3.58
CA ILE A 18 -4.75 22.55 5.02
C ILE A 18 -6.01 22.08 5.74
N ARG A 19 -7.20 22.40 5.19
CA ARG A 19 -8.48 22.01 5.79
C ARG A 19 -8.69 20.51 5.80
N HIS A 20 -8.21 19.80 4.77
CA HIS A 20 -8.39 18.35 4.60
C HIS A 20 -7.22 17.52 5.15
N CYS A 21 -6.19 18.13 5.70
CA CYS A 21 -5.14 17.37 6.36
C CYS A 21 -5.62 16.82 7.71
N PRO A 22 -5.77 15.50 7.88
CA PRO A 22 -6.34 14.94 9.11
C PRO A 22 -5.44 15.19 10.33
N VAL A 23 -4.13 15.19 10.13
CA VAL A 23 -3.14 15.42 11.19
C VAL A 23 -2.60 16.85 11.25
N LYS A 24 -3.17 17.78 10.45
CA LYS A 24 -2.82 19.20 10.43
C LYS A 24 -1.33 19.50 10.16
N SER A 25 -0.64 18.63 9.44
CA SER A 25 0.79 18.73 9.10
C SER A 25 1.09 19.70 7.94
N ILE A 26 0.18 20.60 7.57
CA ILE A 26 0.39 21.57 6.49
C ILE A 26 0.30 22.98 7.07
N ARG A 27 1.38 23.74 6.91
CA ARG A 27 1.49 25.15 7.33
C ARG A 27 1.39 26.08 6.12
N PHE A 28 1.09 27.34 6.40
CA PHE A 28 1.07 28.40 5.40
C PHE A 28 2.11 29.45 5.74
N SER A 29 3.04 29.72 4.81
CA SER A 29 4.06 30.73 4.92
C SER A 29 4.53 31.15 3.52
N GLY A 30 4.98 32.40 3.37
CA GLY A 30 5.46 32.89 2.08
C GLY A 30 4.45 32.77 0.94
N ASN A 31 3.16 32.97 1.22
CA ASN A 31 2.06 32.79 0.28
C ASN A 31 1.93 31.39 -0.31
N GLN A 32 2.33 30.35 0.43
CA GLN A 32 2.25 28.96 -0.02
C GLN A 32 1.95 28.00 1.12
N ALA A 33 1.29 26.88 0.79
CA ALA A 33 1.03 25.77 1.70
C ALA A 33 2.15 24.73 1.57
N TYR A 34 2.94 24.52 2.62
CA TYR A 34 4.02 23.52 2.67
C TYR A 34 3.72 22.40 3.67
N ILE A 35 4.25 21.22 3.42
CA ILE A 35 4.08 20.04 4.27
C ILE A 35 5.22 20.03 5.31
N ILE A 36 4.87 19.77 6.58
CA ILE A 36 5.85 19.52 7.63
C ILE A 36 6.14 18.01 7.64
N GLY A 37 7.32 17.62 7.15
CA GLY A 37 7.67 16.23 6.89
C GLY A 37 7.59 15.34 8.13
N ASN A 38 8.13 15.77 9.26
CA ASN A 38 8.10 15.01 10.52
C ASN A 38 6.69 14.87 11.12
N GLU A 39 5.72 15.71 10.74
CA GLU A 39 4.31 15.60 11.16
C GLU A 39 3.45 14.84 10.12
N CYS A 40 3.90 14.71 8.89
CA CYS A 40 3.12 14.11 7.80
C CYS A 40 3.06 12.58 7.92
N ILE A 41 1.87 12.00 7.70
CA ILE A 41 1.63 10.55 7.66
C ILE A 41 1.54 10.00 6.23
N LEU A 42 1.79 10.80 5.22
CA LEU A 42 1.79 10.42 3.79
C LEU A 42 0.47 9.83 3.27
N CYS A 43 -0.66 10.18 3.86
CA CYS A 43 -1.98 9.69 3.43
C CYS A 43 -2.40 10.19 2.04
N GLY A 44 -1.73 11.19 1.46
CA GLY A 44 -1.98 11.70 0.12
C GLY A 44 -3.22 12.60 -0.05
N GLN A 45 -4.02 12.86 1.00
CA GLN A 45 -5.24 13.66 0.89
C GLN A 45 -4.99 15.08 0.34
N CYS A 46 -3.86 15.71 0.68
CA CYS A 46 -3.49 17.01 0.15
C CYS A 46 -3.23 16.99 -1.36
N PHE A 47 -2.78 15.87 -1.91
CA PHE A 47 -2.62 15.64 -3.35
C PHE A 47 -3.98 15.47 -4.03
N VAL A 48 -4.85 14.63 -3.46
CA VAL A 48 -6.19 14.36 -3.99
C VAL A 48 -7.03 15.62 -4.07
N VAL A 49 -7.09 16.40 -2.99
CA VAL A 49 -8.00 17.54 -2.91
C VAL A 49 -7.48 18.81 -3.58
N CYS A 50 -6.24 18.83 -4.08
CA CYS A 50 -5.65 20.02 -4.68
C CYS A 50 -6.24 20.30 -6.07
N PRO A 51 -7.05 21.38 -6.26
CA PRO A 51 -7.68 21.65 -7.56
C PRO A 51 -6.71 22.31 -8.57
N GLN A 52 -5.49 22.67 -8.11
CA GLN A 52 -4.47 23.30 -8.95
C GLN A 52 -3.29 22.36 -9.25
N ASP A 53 -3.38 21.09 -8.86
CA ASP A 53 -2.27 20.12 -8.99
C ASP A 53 -0.92 20.65 -8.46
N ALA A 54 -0.99 21.46 -7.39
CA ALA A 54 0.20 22.02 -6.77
C ALA A 54 0.92 21.03 -5.85
N LYS A 55 0.25 19.99 -5.38
CA LYS A 55 0.88 18.87 -4.64
C LYS A 55 1.19 17.77 -5.63
N GLN A 56 2.44 17.32 -5.63
CA GLN A 56 2.92 16.30 -6.57
C GLN A 56 3.58 15.16 -5.80
N ILE A 57 3.41 13.96 -6.32
CA ILE A 57 4.16 12.78 -5.90
C ILE A 57 5.52 12.84 -6.61
N VAL A 58 6.60 12.49 -5.93
CA VAL A 58 7.92 12.37 -6.53
C VAL A 58 7.93 11.22 -7.51
N ASP A 59 8.34 11.49 -8.74
CA ASP A 59 8.42 10.50 -9.81
C ASP A 59 9.73 9.70 -9.69
N GLU A 60 9.62 8.37 -9.61
CA GLU A 60 10.76 7.47 -9.58
C GLU A 60 10.99 6.72 -10.92
N THR A 61 10.31 7.11 -12.00
CA THR A 61 10.43 6.44 -13.30
C THR A 61 11.89 6.43 -13.80
N GLU A 62 12.62 7.54 -13.68
CA GLU A 62 14.03 7.60 -14.10
C GLU A 62 14.92 6.70 -13.22
N LYS A 63 14.65 6.60 -11.91
CA LYS A 63 15.34 5.67 -11.02
C LYS A 63 15.16 4.23 -11.50
N VAL A 64 13.93 3.85 -11.86
CA VAL A 64 13.63 2.51 -12.38
C VAL A 64 14.31 2.26 -13.72
N LYS A 65 14.32 3.24 -14.64
CA LYS A 65 15.04 3.13 -15.91
C LYS A 65 16.54 2.86 -15.72
N VAL A 66 17.15 3.47 -14.70
CA VAL A 66 18.56 3.19 -14.35
C VAL A 66 18.73 1.75 -13.85
N LEU A 67 17.81 1.24 -13.02
CA LEU A 67 17.84 -0.16 -12.58
C LEU A 67 17.75 -1.12 -13.78
N LEU A 68 16.90 -0.84 -14.76
CA LEU A 68 16.72 -1.65 -15.96
C LEU A 68 17.96 -1.68 -16.89
N GLN A 69 18.89 -0.73 -16.73
CA GLN A 69 20.15 -0.73 -17.49
C GLN A 69 21.23 -1.63 -16.87
N SER A 70 20.99 -2.12 -15.64
CA SER A 70 21.90 -3.07 -14.99
C SER A 70 21.78 -4.47 -15.57
N SER A 71 22.77 -5.34 -15.27
CA SER A 71 22.73 -6.75 -15.63
C SER A 71 21.83 -7.58 -14.70
N ASP A 72 21.40 -7.01 -13.58
CA ASP A 72 20.58 -7.69 -12.60
C ASP A 72 19.11 -7.77 -13.07
N PRO A 73 18.39 -8.86 -12.84
CA PRO A 73 16.99 -8.95 -13.19
C PRO A 73 16.17 -7.97 -12.34
N VAL A 74 15.32 -7.17 -13.00
CA VAL A 74 14.39 -6.26 -12.31
C VAL A 74 13.01 -6.89 -12.34
N ILE A 75 12.48 -7.23 -11.17
CA ILE A 75 11.20 -7.92 -10.99
C ILE A 75 10.20 -6.97 -10.33
N VAL A 76 8.99 -6.92 -10.90
CA VAL A 76 7.90 -6.09 -10.37
C VAL A 76 7.09 -6.87 -9.34
N SER A 77 6.82 -6.23 -8.21
CA SER A 77 5.75 -6.59 -7.27
C SER A 77 4.54 -5.70 -7.56
N LEU A 78 3.52 -6.23 -8.21
CA LEU A 78 2.35 -5.49 -8.66
C LEU A 78 1.21 -5.58 -7.64
N ALA A 79 0.75 -4.43 -7.13
CA ALA A 79 -0.35 -4.37 -6.16
C ALA A 79 -1.65 -4.91 -6.78
N PRO A 80 -2.43 -5.76 -6.09
CA PRO A 80 -3.64 -6.39 -6.64
C PRO A 80 -4.74 -5.39 -7.02
N SER A 81 -4.69 -4.16 -6.53
CA SER A 81 -5.55 -3.05 -6.97
C SER A 81 -5.35 -2.64 -8.44
N PHE A 82 -4.33 -3.18 -9.13
CA PHE A 82 -4.11 -2.92 -10.57
C PHE A 82 -5.31 -3.32 -11.42
N ILE A 83 -6.02 -4.40 -11.06
CA ILE A 83 -7.19 -4.89 -11.77
C ILE A 83 -8.33 -3.86 -11.82
N ALA A 84 -8.44 -3.04 -10.78
CA ALA A 84 -9.40 -1.95 -10.71
C ALA A 84 -8.93 -0.74 -11.52
N ASN A 85 -7.62 -0.45 -11.54
CA ASN A 85 -7.06 0.70 -12.26
C ASN A 85 -6.98 0.47 -13.78
N TYR A 86 -6.72 -0.77 -14.20
CA TYR A 86 -6.56 -1.17 -15.61
C TYR A 86 -7.66 -2.15 -16.02
N GLU A 87 -8.85 -1.61 -16.28
CA GLU A 87 -10.05 -2.39 -16.56
C GLU A 87 -9.84 -3.44 -17.68
N GLY A 88 -10.14 -4.70 -17.36
CA GLY A 88 -10.05 -5.81 -18.31
C GLY A 88 -8.63 -6.28 -18.61
N VAL A 89 -7.63 -5.80 -17.84
CA VAL A 89 -6.22 -6.21 -18.00
C VAL A 89 -5.85 -7.18 -16.88
N GLY A 90 -5.64 -8.44 -17.19
CA GLY A 90 -5.18 -9.45 -16.25
C GLY A 90 -3.68 -9.38 -15.97
N ILE A 91 -3.19 -10.23 -15.03
CA ILE A 91 -1.77 -10.23 -14.64
C ILE A 91 -0.87 -10.62 -15.81
N ASN A 92 -1.27 -11.57 -16.66
CA ASN A 92 -0.46 -12.00 -17.79
C ASN A 92 -0.30 -10.88 -18.84
N ALA A 93 -1.40 -10.16 -19.15
CA ALA A 93 -1.34 -9.01 -20.05
C ALA A 93 -0.47 -7.87 -19.48
N MET A 94 -0.55 -7.62 -18.18
CA MET A 94 0.29 -6.64 -17.50
C MET A 94 1.76 -7.07 -17.49
N ARG A 95 2.05 -8.34 -17.22
CA ARG A 95 3.40 -8.92 -17.28
C ARG A 95 4.05 -8.72 -18.64
N GLU A 96 3.34 -9.02 -19.71
CA GLU A 96 3.84 -8.82 -21.07
C GLU A 96 4.08 -7.34 -21.41
N ALA A 97 3.23 -6.43 -20.94
CA ALA A 97 3.45 -5.00 -21.12
C ALA A 97 4.67 -4.49 -20.34
N LEU A 98 4.87 -4.97 -19.11
CA LEU A 98 6.05 -4.65 -18.30
C LEU A 98 7.34 -5.20 -18.88
N LYS A 99 7.32 -6.40 -19.46
CA LYS A 99 8.47 -6.96 -20.20
C LYS A 99 8.86 -6.09 -21.40
N LYS A 100 7.89 -5.47 -22.09
CA LYS A 100 8.19 -4.51 -23.19
C LYS A 100 8.88 -3.24 -22.68
N LEU A 101 8.72 -2.86 -21.39
CA LEU A 101 9.48 -1.77 -20.76
C LEU A 101 10.89 -2.19 -20.32
N GLY A 102 11.22 -3.49 -20.38
CA GLY A 102 12.52 -4.03 -20.01
C GLY A 102 12.57 -4.75 -18.66
N PHE A 103 11.45 -4.88 -17.95
CA PHE A 103 11.41 -5.70 -16.74
C PHE A 103 11.63 -7.19 -17.07
N PHE A 104 12.31 -7.89 -16.16
CA PHE A 104 12.56 -9.33 -16.30
C PHE A 104 11.25 -10.12 -16.12
N ASP A 105 10.49 -9.79 -15.06
CA ASP A 105 9.17 -10.39 -14.82
C ASP A 105 8.32 -9.49 -13.92
N ALA A 106 7.04 -9.84 -13.77
CA ALA A 106 6.12 -9.20 -12.84
C ALA A 106 5.28 -10.26 -12.12
N GLU A 107 5.21 -10.13 -10.80
CA GLU A 107 4.47 -11.00 -9.92
C GLU A 107 3.48 -10.19 -9.06
N GLU A 108 2.48 -10.86 -8.50
CA GLU A 108 1.47 -10.19 -7.69
C GLU A 108 1.94 -9.99 -6.23
N THR A 109 1.82 -8.78 -5.71
CA THR A 109 2.02 -8.51 -4.27
C THR A 109 1.08 -9.34 -3.37
N ALA A 110 0.02 -9.91 -3.94
CA ALA A 110 -0.88 -10.83 -3.25
C ALA A 110 -0.18 -12.10 -2.71
N VAL A 111 0.94 -12.50 -3.31
CA VAL A 111 1.85 -13.54 -2.76
C VAL A 111 2.35 -13.11 -1.37
N GLY A 112 2.90 -11.90 -1.27
CA GLY A 112 3.33 -11.33 0.02
C GLY A 112 2.17 -11.08 0.99
N ALA A 113 0.96 -10.85 0.48
CA ALA A 113 -0.24 -10.75 1.30
C ALA A 113 -0.60 -12.09 1.95
N THR A 114 -0.43 -13.22 1.24
CA THR A 114 -0.59 -14.57 1.81
C THR A 114 0.42 -14.81 2.93
N ILE A 115 1.69 -14.45 2.74
CA ILE A 115 2.75 -14.57 3.77
C ILE A 115 2.37 -13.77 5.02
N VAL A 116 1.98 -12.51 4.85
CA VAL A 116 1.65 -11.60 5.96
C VAL A 116 0.38 -12.04 6.70
N LYS A 117 -0.63 -12.51 5.98
CA LYS A 117 -1.87 -13.06 6.54
C LYS A 117 -1.56 -14.22 7.49
N THR A 118 -0.73 -15.16 7.05
CA THR A 118 -0.34 -16.32 7.85
C THR A 118 0.36 -15.88 9.15
N GLU A 119 1.21 -14.87 9.08
CA GLU A 119 1.85 -14.34 10.30
C GLU A 119 0.86 -13.66 11.25
N TYR A 120 -0.17 -12.98 10.75
CA TYR A 120 -1.23 -12.46 11.61
C TYR A 120 -2.03 -13.57 12.30
N GLU A 121 -2.32 -14.69 11.59
CA GLU A 121 -2.96 -15.87 12.17
C GLU A 121 -2.08 -16.47 13.27
N HIS A 122 -0.77 -16.63 13.06
CA HIS A 122 0.16 -17.07 14.10
C HIS A 122 0.17 -16.15 15.33
N MET A 123 0.09 -14.82 15.13
CA MET A 123 0.01 -13.87 16.24
C MET A 123 -1.28 -14.02 17.04
N ILE A 124 -2.40 -14.28 16.39
CA ILE A 124 -3.71 -14.52 17.02
C ILE A 124 -3.67 -15.84 17.79
N ASP A 125 -3.15 -16.91 17.19
CA ASP A 125 -3.07 -18.24 17.78
C ASP A 125 -2.13 -18.29 18.98
N SER A 126 -1.11 -17.44 19.01
CA SER A 126 -0.21 -17.33 20.16
C SER A 126 -0.89 -16.82 21.44
N ASP A 127 -2.03 -16.17 21.30
CA ASP A 127 -2.89 -15.64 22.37
C ASP A 127 -2.15 -14.72 23.39
N THR A 128 -1.07 -14.09 22.94
CA THR A 128 -0.21 -13.27 23.80
C THR A 128 -0.59 -11.79 23.81
N ARG A 129 -1.46 -11.34 22.91
CA ARG A 129 -1.87 -9.94 22.77
C ARG A 129 -3.37 -9.78 22.99
N ASP A 130 -3.76 -8.69 23.63
CA ASP A 130 -5.16 -8.30 23.78
C ASP A 130 -5.70 -7.66 22.49
N ILE A 131 -4.91 -6.79 21.88
CA ILE A 131 -5.25 -6.08 20.64
C ILE A 131 -4.14 -6.30 19.63
N ILE A 132 -4.53 -6.55 18.37
CA ILE A 132 -3.61 -6.62 17.23
C ILE A 132 -4.12 -5.66 16.15
N ILE A 133 -3.32 -4.67 15.78
CA ILE A 133 -3.59 -3.75 14.66
C ILE A 133 -2.72 -4.18 13.47
N SER A 134 -3.32 -4.35 12.30
CA SER A 134 -2.58 -4.73 11.08
C SER A 134 -1.56 -3.66 10.68
N SER A 135 -0.35 -4.05 10.26
CA SER A 135 0.77 -3.17 9.90
C SER A 135 0.94 -2.95 8.39
N CYS A 136 0.00 -3.40 7.57
CA CYS A 136 0.09 -3.32 6.11
C CYS A 136 0.10 -1.88 5.57
N CYS A 137 -0.61 -0.96 6.24
CA CYS A 137 -0.74 0.44 5.82
C CYS A 137 0.34 1.32 6.47
N HIS A 138 1.36 1.73 5.70
CA HIS A 138 2.44 2.57 6.22
C HIS A 138 1.96 3.93 6.77
N SER A 139 0.90 4.51 6.18
CA SER A 139 0.32 5.76 6.72
C SER A 139 -0.30 5.57 8.11
N ILE A 140 -0.89 4.40 8.40
CA ILE A 140 -1.38 4.06 9.74
C ILE A 140 -0.22 3.82 10.70
N ASN A 141 0.82 3.13 10.26
CA ASN A 141 2.03 2.94 11.06
C ASN A 141 2.62 4.29 11.47
N LEU A 142 2.75 5.24 10.53
CA LEU A 142 3.20 6.60 10.81
C LEU A 142 2.22 7.39 11.71
N LEU A 143 0.92 7.16 11.58
CA LEU A 143 -0.09 7.77 12.45
C LEU A 143 0.10 7.31 13.90
N ILE A 144 0.26 6.00 14.12
CA ILE A 144 0.46 5.44 15.46
C ILE A 144 1.79 5.93 16.03
N GLN A 145 2.89 5.79 15.29
CA GLN A 145 4.22 6.22 15.74
C GLN A 145 4.29 7.70 16.17
N LYS A 146 3.60 8.59 15.43
CA LYS A 146 3.72 10.04 15.62
C LYS A 146 2.66 10.63 16.55
N TYR A 147 1.46 10.08 16.57
CA TYR A 147 0.31 10.68 17.22
C TYR A 147 -0.32 9.81 18.32
N PHE A 148 -0.03 8.51 18.31
CA PHE A 148 -0.54 7.53 19.28
C PHE A 148 0.58 6.57 19.73
N PRO A 149 1.73 7.08 20.23
CA PRO A 149 2.90 6.24 20.53
C PRO A 149 2.63 5.23 21.65
N ALA A 150 1.67 5.49 22.53
CA ALA A 150 1.24 4.55 23.58
C ALA A 150 0.59 3.29 22.99
N GLU A 151 0.00 3.38 21.78
CA GLU A 151 -0.68 2.28 21.10
C GLU A 151 0.26 1.45 20.20
N LEU A 152 1.54 1.83 20.13
CA LEU A 152 2.55 1.12 19.34
C LEU A 152 2.70 -0.38 19.71
N PRO A 153 2.57 -0.81 20.98
CA PRO A 153 2.59 -2.22 21.35
C PRO A 153 1.48 -3.07 20.71
N PHE A 154 0.38 -2.46 20.31
CA PHE A 154 -0.73 -3.16 19.62
C PHE A 154 -0.53 -3.29 18.12
N LEU A 155 0.36 -2.49 17.53
CA LEU A 155 0.68 -2.60 16.11
C LEU A 155 1.45 -3.91 15.86
N ALA A 156 0.98 -4.70 14.90
CA ALA A 156 1.66 -5.93 14.52
C ALA A 156 3.05 -5.60 13.95
N ASN A 157 4.08 -6.20 14.51
CA ASN A 157 5.46 -6.00 14.07
C ASN A 157 5.82 -6.87 12.85
N VAL A 158 4.97 -6.83 11.83
CA VAL A 158 5.06 -7.65 10.62
C VAL A 158 5.32 -6.77 9.41
N LEU A 159 6.16 -7.22 8.49
CA LEU A 159 6.40 -6.59 7.18
C LEU A 159 5.07 -6.37 6.45
N SER A 160 5.01 -5.33 5.61
CA SER A 160 3.86 -5.18 4.71
C SER A 160 3.91 -6.19 3.56
N PRO A 161 2.79 -6.49 2.88
CA PRO A 161 2.78 -7.36 1.71
C PRO A 161 3.80 -6.97 0.64
N MET A 162 4.01 -5.67 0.41
CA MET A 162 5.07 -5.16 -0.48
C MET A 162 6.46 -5.65 -0.05
N GLN A 163 6.79 -5.48 1.21
CA GLN A 163 8.10 -5.84 1.74
C GLN A 163 8.27 -7.36 1.79
N ALA A 164 7.26 -8.09 2.26
CA ALA A 164 7.29 -9.56 2.34
C ALA A 164 7.50 -10.18 0.95
N HIS A 165 6.76 -9.70 -0.07
CA HIS A 165 6.90 -10.19 -1.44
C HIS A 165 8.25 -9.82 -2.06
N CYS A 166 8.72 -8.57 -1.91
CA CYS A 166 10.02 -8.18 -2.44
C CYS A 166 11.18 -8.95 -1.75
N LYS A 167 11.03 -9.30 -0.47
CA LYS A 167 11.99 -10.16 0.24
C LYS A 167 11.95 -11.59 -0.31
N ASP A 168 10.77 -12.14 -0.55
CA ASP A 168 10.59 -13.45 -1.18
C ASP A 168 11.21 -13.48 -2.60
N ILE A 169 10.96 -12.47 -3.44
CA ILE A 169 11.61 -12.34 -4.74
C ILE A 169 13.14 -12.35 -4.61
N LYS A 170 13.71 -11.58 -3.69
CA LYS A 170 15.16 -11.54 -3.48
C LYS A 170 15.72 -12.84 -2.91
N HIS A 171 14.94 -13.60 -2.17
CA HIS A 171 15.30 -14.95 -1.73
C HIS A 171 15.39 -15.93 -2.90
N ARG A 172 14.39 -15.91 -3.79
CA ARG A 172 14.37 -16.76 -5.01
C ARG A 172 15.38 -16.30 -6.06
N TYR A 173 15.66 -15.00 -6.14
CA TYR A 173 16.57 -14.36 -7.10
C TYR A 173 17.53 -13.42 -6.36
N PRO A 174 18.66 -13.91 -5.81
CA PRO A 174 19.51 -13.14 -4.89
C PRO A 174 20.05 -11.80 -5.44
N ASN A 175 20.21 -11.68 -6.77
CA ASN A 175 20.69 -10.45 -7.41
C ASN A 175 19.54 -9.57 -7.93
N ALA A 176 18.28 -9.97 -7.74
CA ALA A 176 17.16 -9.22 -8.27
C ALA A 176 17.03 -7.84 -7.64
N LYS A 177 16.69 -6.86 -8.48
CA LYS A 177 16.14 -5.58 -8.07
C LYS A 177 14.62 -5.67 -8.06
N THR A 178 13.99 -5.11 -7.06
CA THR A 178 12.54 -5.17 -6.90
C THR A 178 11.91 -3.80 -7.05
N VAL A 179 10.87 -3.73 -7.85
CA VAL A 179 10.09 -2.52 -8.07
C VAL A 179 8.64 -2.77 -7.67
N PHE A 180 8.16 -2.08 -6.65
CA PHE A 180 6.74 -2.14 -6.32
C PHE A 180 5.95 -1.16 -7.19
N ILE A 181 4.78 -1.60 -7.70
CA ILE A 181 3.88 -0.74 -8.47
C ILE A 181 2.48 -0.78 -7.82
N GLY A 182 1.94 0.39 -7.45
CA GLY A 182 0.66 0.44 -6.74
C GLY A 182 0.05 1.84 -6.59
N PRO A 183 -1.07 1.97 -5.86
CA PRO A 183 -1.83 3.23 -5.76
C PRO A 183 -1.33 4.19 -4.67
N CYS A 184 -0.26 3.84 -3.94
CA CYS A 184 0.05 4.41 -2.63
C CYS A 184 1.31 5.27 -2.63
N VAL A 185 1.21 6.50 -2.12
CA VAL A 185 2.36 7.41 -1.93
C VAL A 185 3.26 6.96 -0.77
N ALA A 186 2.66 6.51 0.33
CA ALA A 186 3.40 6.12 1.54
C ALA A 186 4.34 4.93 1.31
N LYS A 187 4.10 4.11 0.28
CA LYS A 187 4.98 3.01 -0.08
C LYS A 187 6.37 3.46 -0.58
N LYS A 188 6.48 4.67 -1.13
CA LYS A 188 7.79 5.27 -1.48
C LYS A 188 8.63 5.53 -0.22
N ASP A 189 8.01 6.07 0.83
CA ASP A 189 8.69 6.31 2.12
C ASP A 189 9.00 4.98 2.84
N GLU A 190 8.09 4.02 2.80
CA GLU A 190 8.32 2.71 3.39
C GLU A 190 9.52 1.99 2.77
N ALA A 191 9.68 2.08 1.44
CA ALA A 191 10.82 1.52 0.73
C ALA A 191 12.14 2.21 1.11
N GLN A 192 12.12 3.53 1.34
CA GLN A 192 13.30 4.29 1.78
C GLN A 192 13.62 4.04 3.25
N TYR A 193 12.60 3.92 4.10
CA TYR A 193 12.78 3.72 5.55
C TYR A 193 13.35 2.32 5.87
N TYR A 194 12.93 1.31 5.13
CA TYR A 194 13.41 -0.08 5.26
C TYR A 194 14.29 -0.44 4.06
N GLU A 195 15.49 0.11 4.04
CA GLU A 195 16.44 -0.05 2.95
C GLU A 195 16.78 -1.52 2.64
N GLY A 196 17.10 -1.80 1.39
CA GLY A 196 17.57 -3.10 0.92
C GLY A 196 16.48 -4.11 0.56
N ILE A 197 15.19 -3.85 0.90
CA ILE A 197 14.08 -4.76 0.55
C ILE A 197 13.46 -4.37 -0.79
N VAL A 198 13.10 -3.10 -0.97
CA VAL A 198 12.44 -2.58 -2.18
C VAL A 198 13.33 -1.52 -2.81
N ASP A 199 13.72 -1.71 -4.07
CA ASP A 199 14.68 -0.81 -4.71
C ASP A 199 14.02 0.46 -5.27
N ALA A 200 12.77 0.38 -5.75
CA ALA A 200 12.00 1.55 -6.20
C ALA A 200 10.48 1.30 -6.09
N VAL A 201 9.71 2.40 -6.09
CA VAL A 201 8.25 2.35 -6.03
C VAL A 201 7.66 3.27 -7.09
N LEU A 202 6.85 2.72 -7.99
CA LEU A 202 6.05 3.48 -8.94
C LEU A 202 4.58 3.52 -8.52
N THR A 203 3.92 4.63 -8.77
CA THR A 203 2.47 4.70 -8.73
C THR A 203 1.87 4.25 -10.06
N PHE A 204 0.58 3.90 -10.06
CA PHE A 204 -0.12 3.57 -11.30
C PHE A 204 -0.13 4.73 -12.32
N ASP A 205 -0.11 5.99 -11.84
CA ASP A 205 -0.05 7.16 -12.71
C ASP A 205 1.32 7.28 -13.42
N GLU A 206 2.42 7.05 -12.68
CA GLU A 206 3.77 6.99 -13.24
C GLU A 206 3.87 5.87 -14.30
N LEU A 207 3.37 4.66 -13.99
CA LEU A 207 3.37 3.55 -14.93
C LEU A 207 2.52 3.84 -16.17
N THR A 208 1.30 4.38 -15.99
CA THR A 208 0.41 4.75 -17.11
C THR A 208 1.07 5.78 -18.03
N SER A 209 1.70 6.79 -17.43
CA SER A 209 2.45 7.81 -18.17
C SER A 209 3.62 7.21 -18.94
N TRP A 210 4.30 6.24 -18.34
CA TRP A 210 5.42 5.55 -18.98
C TRP A 210 4.95 4.65 -20.13
N PHE A 211 3.91 3.83 -19.96
CA PHE A 211 3.32 3.06 -21.06
C PHE A 211 2.94 3.95 -22.25
N LYS A 212 2.27 5.07 -21.96
CA LYS A 212 1.87 6.04 -22.99
C LYS A 212 3.09 6.62 -23.74
N SER A 213 4.14 7.01 -23.03
CA SER A 213 5.34 7.57 -23.64
C SER A 213 6.14 6.54 -24.45
N ALA A 214 6.07 5.26 -24.07
CA ALA A 214 6.70 4.15 -24.78
C ALA A 214 5.83 3.58 -25.92
N GLY A 215 4.61 4.09 -26.13
CA GLY A 215 3.68 3.57 -27.14
C GLY A 215 3.20 2.14 -26.86
N ILE A 216 3.16 1.72 -25.60
CA ILE A 216 2.71 0.39 -25.18
C ILE A 216 1.22 0.45 -24.87
N GLU A 217 0.44 -0.32 -25.61
CA GLU A 217 -0.97 -0.55 -25.34
C GLU A 217 -1.16 -1.84 -24.54
N LEU A 218 -2.04 -1.79 -23.54
CA LEU A 218 -2.39 -2.94 -22.70
C LEU A 218 -3.43 -3.80 -23.40
N ALA A 219 -3.16 -5.10 -23.54
CA ALA A 219 -4.14 -6.05 -24.02
C ALA A 219 -5.26 -6.20 -22.96
N ARG A 220 -6.51 -6.18 -23.42
CA ARG A 220 -7.68 -6.44 -22.57
C ARG A 220 -7.98 -7.92 -22.56
N GLU A 221 -7.20 -8.66 -21.82
CA GLU A 221 -7.32 -10.09 -21.63
C GLU A 221 -7.36 -10.37 -20.14
N THR A 222 -8.41 -11.06 -19.69
CA THR A 222 -8.56 -11.50 -18.30
C THR A 222 -7.94 -12.86 -18.14
N ASP A 223 -7.26 -13.07 -17.00
CA ASP A 223 -6.68 -14.37 -16.68
C ASP A 223 -7.78 -15.36 -16.30
N SER A 224 -7.62 -16.62 -16.73
CA SER A 224 -8.57 -17.68 -16.45
C SER A 224 -8.18 -18.60 -15.30
N ASP A 225 -6.91 -18.58 -14.84
CA ASP A 225 -6.35 -19.81 -14.25
C ASP A 225 -6.00 -19.73 -12.76
N GLU A 226 -5.57 -18.62 -12.19
CA GLU A 226 -5.20 -18.59 -10.77
C GLU A 226 -5.96 -17.51 -10.00
N HIS A 227 -6.92 -17.94 -9.21
CA HIS A 227 -7.67 -17.06 -8.32
C HIS A 227 -7.19 -17.26 -6.88
N SER A 228 -6.71 -16.18 -6.27
CA SER A 228 -6.33 -16.20 -4.85
C SER A 228 -7.16 -15.21 -4.03
N ARG A 229 -7.58 -15.65 -2.83
CA ARG A 229 -8.30 -14.77 -1.90
C ARG A 229 -7.44 -13.62 -1.39
N ALA A 230 -6.10 -13.74 -1.39
CA ALA A 230 -5.20 -12.65 -1.02
C ALA A 230 -5.31 -11.43 -1.96
N ARG A 231 -5.91 -11.59 -3.14
CA ARG A 231 -6.25 -10.49 -4.04
C ARG A 231 -7.30 -9.54 -3.46
N PHE A 232 -8.04 -9.93 -2.38
CA PHE A 232 -8.93 -9.03 -1.64
C PHE A 232 -8.22 -7.97 -0.78
N PHE A 233 -6.95 -8.12 -0.47
CA PHE A 233 -6.21 -7.22 0.42
C PHE A 233 -6.39 -5.71 0.14
N PRO A 234 -6.55 -5.23 -1.12
CA PRO A 234 -6.71 -3.81 -1.38
C PRO A 234 -8.11 -3.25 -1.06
N THR A 235 -9.04 -4.05 -0.55
CA THR A 235 -10.39 -3.63 -0.17
C THR A 235 -10.55 -3.53 1.34
N THR A 236 -11.52 -2.74 1.83
CA THR A 236 -11.85 -2.69 3.25
C THR A 236 -12.37 -4.06 3.72
N GLY A 237 -11.80 -4.57 4.80
CA GLY A 237 -12.05 -5.94 5.28
C GLY A 237 -11.38 -7.01 4.43
N GLY A 238 -10.50 -6.62 3.50
CA GLY A 238 -9.83 -7.55 2.58
C GLY A 238 -8.85 -8.47 3.28
N ILE A 239 -8.13 -7.99 4.29
CA ILE A 239 -7.28 -8.82 5.13
C ILE A 239 -8.15 -9.86 5.85
N LEU A 240 -9.22 -9.41 6.50
CA LEU A 240 -10.13 -10.27 7.25
C LEU A 240 -10.76 -11.37 6.37
N LYS A 241 -11.10 -11.06 5.12
CA LYS A 241 -11.64 -12.05 4.16
C LYS A 241 -10.68 -13.19 3.85
N THR A 242 -9.40 -12.97 4.05
CA THR A 242 -8.37 -13.98 3.77
C THR A 242 -8.02 -14.83 4.99
N MET A 243 -8.37 -14.36 6.20
CA MET A 243 -8.03 -15.00 7.47
C MET A 243 -9.10 -16.03 7.89
N ALA A 244 -8.70 -17.00 8.68
CA ALA A 244 -9.59 -18.06 9.20
C ALA A 244 -10.67 -17.49 10.15
N GLN A 245 -10.37 -16.49 10.97
CA GLN A 245 -11.28 -15.83 11.93
C GLN A 245 -11.99 -16.83 12.88
N ASP A 246 -11.30 -17.90 13.27
CA ASP A 246 -11.85 -19.01 14.05
C ASP A 246 -11.51 -18.95 15.55
N ASN A 247 -10.66 -18.02 15.97
CA ASN A 247 -10.35 -17.81 17.39
C ASN A 247 -11.48 -17.01 18.08
N PRO A 248 -12.27 -17.64 18.98
CA PRO A 248 -13.45 -17.02 19.59
C PRO A 248 -13.11 -15.92 20.61
N LYS A 249 -11.84 -15.78 21.00
CA LYS A 249 -11.42 -14.71 21.89
C LYS A 249 -11.39 -13.36 21.16
N TYR A 250 -11.12 -13.34 19.86
CA TYR A 250 -10.95 -12.11 19.11
C TYR A 250 -12.21 -11.68 18.36
N THR A 251 -12.52 -10.40 18.47
CA THR A 251 -13.45 -9.73 17.55
C THR A 251 -12.65 -9.20 16.37
N TYR A 252 -13.09 -9.51 15.15
CA TYR A 252 -12.43 -9.09 13.92
C TYR A 252 -13.15 -7.90 13.31
N MET A 253 -12.44 -6.80 13.08
CA MET A 253 -13.04 -5.58 12.53
C MET A 253 -12.12 -4.88 11.54
N ALA A 254 -12.70 -4.21 10.55
CA ALA A 254 -12.00 -3.40 9.58
C ALA A 254 -12.41 -1.94 9.69
N ILE A 255 -11.42 -1.04 9.71
CA ILE A 255 -11.62 0.40 9.83
C ILE A 255 -10.80 1.09 8.73
N ASP A 256 -11.44 1.94 7.97
CA ASP A 256 -10.81 2.73 6.92
C ASP A 256 -11.04 4.24 7.11
N GLY A 257 -10.15 5.03 6.50
CA GLY A 257 -10.10 6.46 6.64
C GLY A 257 -9.39 6.93 7.91
N VAL A 258 -8.49 7.92 7.76
CA VAL A 258 -7.63 8.40 8.88
C VAL A 258 -8.45 8.84 10.09
N GLU A 259 -9.56 9.56 9.88
CA GLU A 259 -10.39 10.09 10.98
C GLU A 259 -11.04 8.95 11.79
N ASN A 260 -11.54 7.90 11.12
CA ASN A 260 -12.10 6.72 11.76
C ASN A 260 -11.03 5.94 12.53
N CYS A 261 -9.84 5.76 11.92
CA CYS A 261 -8.71 5.11 12.58
C CYS A 261 -8.27 5.90 13.85
N MET A 262 -8.22 7.24 13.77
CA MET A 262 -7.92 8.09 14.94
C MET A 262 -8.97 7.96 16.05
N ALA A 263 -10.25 7.82 15.69
CA ALA A 263 -11.31 7.59 16.65
C ALA A 263 -11.16 6.23 17.35
N ALA A 264 -10.89 5.17 16.60
CA ALA A 264 -10.64 3.84 17.13
C ALA A 264 -9.39 3.80 18.04
N LEU A 265 -8.29 4.44 17.64
CA LEU A 265 -7.07 4.54 18.45
C LEU A 265 -7.34 5.27 19.79
N LYS A 266 -8.18 6.31 19.80
CA LYS A 266 -8.63 6.97 21.05
C LYS A 266 -9.47 6.05 21.92
N ASP A 267 -10.32 5.20 21.34
CA ASP A 267 -11.10 4.24 22.13
C ASP A 267 -10.21 3.13 22.71
N ILE A 268 -9.16 2.73 22.01
CA ILE A 268 -8.11 1.85 22.54
C ILE A 268 -7.38 2.53 23.71
N GLU A 269 -6.88 3.76 23.52
CA GLU A 269 -6.20 4.57 24.54
C GLU A 269 -7.06 4.72 25.82
N ASN A 270 -8.37 4.83 25.68
CA ASN A 270 -9.32 4.92 26.78
C ASN A 270 -9.74 3.55 27.38
N GLY A 271 -9.14 2.46 26.95
CA GLY A 271 -9.43 1.11 27.46
C GLY A 271 -10.86 0.62 27.18
N LYS A 272 -11.46 1.03 26.05
CA LYS A 272 -12.83 0.64 25.67
C LYS A 272 -12.88 -0.57 24.73
N ILE A 273 -11.74 -0.94 24.14
CA ILE A 273 -11.63 -1.99 23.14
C ILE A 273 -10.64 -3.04 23.66
N HIS A 274 -11.03 -4.30 23.61
CA HIS A 274 -10.26 -5.44 24.05
C HIS A 274 -10.50 -6.65 23.15
N ASN A 275 -9.58 -7.61 23.20
CA ASN A 275 -9.72 -8.90 22.51
C ASN A 275 -10.12 -8.73 21.03
N CYS A 276 -9.30 -8.02 20.26
CA CYS A 276 -9.63 -7.78 18.86
C CYS A 276 -8.43 -7.80 17.92
N PHE A 277 -8.70 -8.18 16.68
CA PHE A 277 -7.85 -7.94 15.53
C PHE A 277 -8.48 -6.83 14.68
N ILE A 278 -7.72 -5.76 14.41
CA ILE A 278 -8.22 -4.59 13.70
C ILE A 278 -7.43 -4.40 12.40
N GLU A 279 -8.09 -4.60 11.27
CA GLU A 279 -7.59 -4.14 9.97
C GLU A 279 -7.75 -2.63 9.89
N MET A 280 -6.63 -1.87 9.77
CA MET A 280 -6.66 -0.43 9.63
C MET A 280 -6.05 0.04 8.31
N SER A 281 -6.73 0.93 7.61
CA SER A 281 -6.22 1.61 6.41
C SER A 281 -6.53 3.11 6.40
N ALA A 282 -5.58 3.91 5.90
CA ALA A 282 -5.72 5.37 5.89
C ALA A 282 -6.64 5.89 4.78
N CYS A 283 -6.82 5.13 3.72
CA CYS A 283 -7.65 5.50 2.58
C CYS A 283 -9.07 4.97 2.76
N SER A 284 -10.09 5.77 2.44
CA SER A 284 -11.48 5.30 2.39
C SER A 284 -11.64 4.30 1.24
N GLY A 285 -12.19 3.11 1.54
CA GLY A 285 -12.21 1.98 0.62
C GLY A 285 -10.90 1.18 0.59
N SER A 286 -9.97 1.42 1.54
CA SER A 286 -8.64 0.82 1.58
C SER A 286 -7.78 1.17 0.35
N CYS A 287 -6.92 0.28 -0.18
CA CYS A 287 -5.97 0.62 -1.24
C CYS A 287 -6.63 0.93 -2.59
N ILE A 288 -7.82 0.40 -2.90
CA ILE A 288 -8.59 0.80 -4.10
C ILE A 288 -9.08 2.25 -4.03
N GLY A 289 -9.18 2.83 -2.83
CA GLY A 289 -9.38 4.27 -2.60
C GLY A 289 -8.07 5.03 -2.38
N GLY A 290 -6.92 4.47 -2.76
CA GLY A 290 -5.62 5.10 -2.62
C GLY A 290 -5.51 6.44 -3.35
N PRO A 291 -4.57 7.32 -2.98
CA PRO A 291 -4.53 8.70 -3.49
C PRO A 291 -4.48 8.82 -5.00
N VAL A 292 -3.79 7.90 -5.67
CA VAL A 292 -3.69 7.89 -7.15
C VAL A 292 -5.01 7.44 -7.76
N MET A 293 -5.63 6.39 -7.21
CA MET A 293 -6.94 5.91 -7.64
C MET A 293 -8.01 6.99 -7.44
N GLU A 294 -8.11 7.56 -6.23
CA GLU A 294 -9.11 8.56 -5.90
C GLU A 294 -8.99 9.80 -6.79
N LYS A 295 -7.78 10.24 -7.10
CA LYS A 295 -7.57 11.43 -7.92
C LYS A 295 -7.88 11.23 -9.40
N PHE A 296 -7.50 10.10 -9.98
CA PHE A 296 -7.52 9.91 -11.44
C PHE A 296 -8.57 8.92 -11.92
N HIS A 297 -9.04 8.02 -11.06
CA HIS A 297 -9.93 6.94 -11.44
C HIS A 297 -11.33 7.03 -10.78
N ARG A 298 -11.41 7.10 -9.46
CA ARG A 298 -12.59 7.30 -8.59
C ARG A 298 -13.86 6.54 -8.98
N ALA A 299 -13.83 5.24 -8.86
CA ALA A 299 -14.98 4.37 -9.13
C ALA A 299 -15.16 3.28 -8.04
N PRO A 300 -15.34 3.63 -6.74
CA PRO A 300 -15.15 2.72 -5.60
C PRO A 300 -15.99 1.45 -5.65
N VAL A 301 -17.23 1.51 -6.14
CA VAL A 301 -18.09 0.32 -6.26
C VAL A 301 -17.63 -0.58 -7.39
N LYS A 302 -17.30 0.00 -8.55
CA LYS A 302 -16.78 -0.73 -9.71
C LYS A 302 -15.43 -1.37 -9.39
N ASP A 303 -14.58 -0.64 -8.68
CA ASP A 303 -13.25 -1.07 -8.27
C ASP A 303 -13.33 -2.26 -7.31
N TYR A 304 -14.23 -2.20 -6.33
CA TYR A 304 -14.51 -3.33 -5.46
C TYR A 304 -15.00 -4.56 -6.24
N MET A 305 -15.92 -4.37 -7.19
CA MET A 305 -16.42 -5.48 -8.01
C MET A 305 -15.32 -6.09 -8.88
N ALA A 306 -14.44 -5.28 -9.47
CA ALA A 306 -13.31 -5.76 -10.24
C ALA A 306 -12.36 -6.63 -9.38
N VAL A 307 -12.03 -6.18 -8.18
CA VAL A 307 -11.24 -6.97 -7.23
C VAL A 307 -11.96 -8.25 -6.83
N ALA A 308 -13.26 -8.19 -6.53
CA ALA A 308 -14.05 -9.35 -6.13
C ALA A 308 -14.17 -10.42 -7.23
N GLN A 309 -14.21 -10.00 -8.49
CA GLN A 309 -14.20 -10.92 -9.64
C GLN A 309 -12.82 -11.50 -9.92
N PHE A 310 -11.76 -10.76 -9.60
CA PHE A 310 -10.38 -11.18 -9.77
C PHE A 310 -9.89 -12.08 -8.64
N ALA A 311 -10.42 -11.91 -7.43
CA ALA A 311 -10.10 -12.72 -6.27
C ALA A 311 -10.76 -14.12 -6.35
N GLY A 312 -10.15 -15.09 -5.69
CA GLY A 312 -10.63 -16.46 -5.57
C GLY A 312 -10.87 -16.88 -4.14
N ASP A 313 -10.92 -18.17 -3.92
CA ASP A 313 -11.22 -18.81 -2.64
C ASP A 313 -10.03 -19.58 -2.03
N LYS A 314 -8.92 -19.67 -2.76
CA LYS A 314 -7.69 -20.35 -2.34
C LYS A 314 -6.59 -19.35 -1.98
N ASP A 315 -5.62 -19.75 -1.19
CA ASP A 315 -4.39 -18.99 -0.98
C ASP A 315 -3.39 -19.29 -2.10
N PHE A 316 -2.41 -18.39 -2.29
CA PHE A 316 -1.21 -18.73 -3.05
C PHE A 316 -0.42 -19.81 -2.31
N GLU A 317 0.17 -20.74 -3.04
CA GLU A 317 1.21 -21.60 -2.51
C GLU A 317 2.49 -20.78 -2.32
N VAL A 318 2.94 -20.66 -1.08
CA VAL A 318 4.11 -19.85 -0.71
C VAL A 318 5.00 -20.63 0.25
N ASP A 319 6.31 -20.46 0.12
CA ASP A 319 7.25 -20.85 1.16
C ASP A 319 7.15 -19.82 2.29
N GLN A 320 6.54 -20.22 3.42
CA GLN A 320 6.36 -19.30 4.55
C GLN A 320 7.71 -19.07 5.25
N PRO A 321 8.23 -17.82 5.27
CA PRO A 321 9.44 -17.51 6.01
C PRO A 321 9.25 -17.66 7.52
N ASP A 322 10.33 -17.84 8.25
CA ASP A 322 10.29 -17.81 9.71
C ASP A 322 9.80 -16.44 10.22
N SER A 323 9.03 -16.42 11.30
CA SER A 323 8.44 -15.18 11.86
C SER A 323 9.47 -14.09 12.15
N TYR A 324 10.71 -14.44 12.55
CA TYR A 324 11.76 -13.45 12.78
C TYR A 324 12.19 -12.70 11.50
N GLU A 325 12.06 -13.32 10.34
CA GLU A 325 12.36 -12.70 9.04
C GLU A 325 11.31 -11.70 8.61
N LEU A 326 10.09 -11.86 9.11
CA LEU A 326 8.95 -10.98 8.82
C LEU A 326 8.83 -9.83 9.82
N GLN A 327 9.70 -9.77 10.83
CA GLN A 327 9.64 -8.72 11.84
C GLN A 327 9.96 -7.34 11.27
N LYS A 328 9.16 -6.38 11.70
CA LYS A 328 9.26 -4.96 11.35
C LYS A 328 9.55 -4.14 12.60
N ASN A 329 10.62 -3.35 12.55
CA ASN A 329 10.94 -2.42 13.64
C ASN A 329 10.28 -1.07 13.39
N PHE A 330 9.58 -0.57 14.41
CA PHE A 330 8.89 0.72 14.40
C PHE A 330 9.60 1.78 15.27
N THR A 331 10.89 1.62 15.53
CA THR A 331 11.69 2.55 16.35
C THR A 331 12.18 3.74 15.57
#